data_187c764e53fa7b17dd959ee5388078db
#
_entry.id   187c764e53fa7b17dd959ee5388078db
#
_cell.length_a   1.000
_cell.length_b   1.000
_cell.length_c   1.000
_cell.angle_alpha   90.00
_cell.angle_beta   90.00
_cell.angle_gamma   90.00
#
_symmetry.space_group_name_H-M   'P 1'
#
loop_
_entity.id
_entity.type
_entity.pdbx_description
1 polymer ?
#
loop_
_entity_poly.entity_id
_entity_poly.type
_entity_poly.pdbx_seq_one_letter_code
_entity_poly.pdbx_strand_id
1 'polypeptide(L)'
;AFVAGRDAPGPQGTLRRAAFMMVLMIAVHSQLEYPLWYAYFLLPTAFVFGLCLSGGGSGTGSSESTAVRVRFGARPLVLASMLMIAGGALSILDYQRVVAIFSPPDEAPPLAERIAEGQRSWFFAHHANYAAATTNESVADTLPAFAIATHYLLDTRLMMAWATALNDAGDVERARHIAQRLREFRNDDALPFFEPCDEPVQSAEPLPFQCAP
;
A
#
# COMPACT_ATOMS: atom_id res chain seq x y z
N ALA A 1 22.38 -10.50 22.78
CA ALA A 1 21.04 -10.50 23.42
C ALA A 1 20.21 -11.74 23.01
N PHE A 2 20.24 -12.14 21.75
CA PHE A 2 19.48 -13.29 21.22
C PHE A 2 19.98 -14.65 21.75
N VAL A 3 21.27 -14.79 21.98
CA VAL A 3 21.88 -16.03 22.43
C VAL A 3 21.65 -16.26 23.93
N ALA A 4 21.64 -15.22 24.76
CA ALA A 4 21.49 -15.32 26.21
C ALA A 4 20.08 -15.76 26.68
N GLY A 5 19.05 -15.69 25.85
CA GLY A 5 17.70 -16.15 26.18
C GLY A 5 17.46 -17.64 25.93
N ARG A 6 18.41 -18.33 25.31
CA ARG A 6 18.27 -19.74 24.91
C ARG A 6 18.37 -20.72 26.10
N ASP A 7 19.05 -20.33 27.16
CA ASP A 7 19.39 -21.22 28.24
C ASP A 7 18.64 -20.96 29.56
N ALA A 8 17.64 -20.04 29.55
CA ALA A 8 16.83 -19.79 30.73
C ALA A 8 15.82 -20.93 30.93
N PRO A 9 15.99 -21.77 32.00
CA PRO A 9 15.00 -22.79 32.33
C PRO A 9 13.73 -22.13 32.87
N GLY A 10 12.56 -22.71 32.55
CA GLY A 10 11.28 -22.29 33.09
C GLY A 10 10.33 -21.64 32.12
N PRO A 11 9.12 -21.25 32.55
CA PRO A 11 8.04 -20.73 31.69
C PRO A 11 8.43 -19.49 30.90
N GLN A 12 9.24 -18.60 31.47
CA GLN A 12 9.70 -17.40 30.78
C GLN A 12 10.65 -17.69 29.62
N GLY A 13 11.52 -18.68 29.75
CA GLY A 13 12.39 -19.11 28.66
C GLY A 13 11.61 -19.77 27.53
N THR A 14 10.57 -20.52 27.85
CA THR A 14 9.65 -21.11 26.87
C THR A 14 8.88 -20.03 26.12
N LEU A 15 8.32 -19.04 26.82
CA LEU A 15 7.62 -17.91 26.22
C LEU A 15 8.50 -17.14 25.22
N ARG A 16 9.76 -16.86 25.58
CA ARG A 16 10.69 -16.16 24.70
C ARG A 16 11.07 -16.97 23.46
N ARG A 17 11.25 -18.28 23.62
CA ARG A 17 11.52 -19.17 22.49
C ARG A 17 10.32 -19.19 21.53
N ALA A 18 9.12 -19.31 22.06
CA ALA A 18 7.89 -19.23 21.25
C ALA A 18 7.77 -17.87 20.54
N ALA A 19 7.96 -16.78 21.26
CA ALA A 19 7.95 -15.43 20.69
C ALA A 19 9.01 -15.26 19.58
N PHE A 20 10.22 -15.77 19.78
CA PHE A 20 11.27 -15.74 18.77
C PHE A 20 10.90 -16.54 17.52
N MET A 21 10.34 -17.73 17.70
CA MET A 21 9.90 -18.57 16.57
C MET A 21 8.79 -17.89 15.76
N MET A 22 7.86 -17.20 16.44
CA MET A 22 6.81 -16.42 15.74
C MET A 22 7.42 -15.27 14.91
N VAL A 23 8.34 -14.50 15.49
CA VAL A 23 9.03 -13.42 14.75
C VAL A 23 9.83 -13.99 13.58
N LEU A 24 10.54 -15.10 13.77
CA LEU A 24 11.30 -15.75 12.71
C LEU A 24 10.39 -16.23 11.58
N MET A 25 9.24 -16.84 11.92
CA MET A 25 8.27 -17.30 10.92
C MET A 25 7.75 -16.13 10.08
N ILE A 26 7.36 -15.01 10.71
CA ILE A 26 6.93 -13.82 9.98
C ILE A 26 8.07 -13.20 9.16
N ALA A 27 9.29 -13.20 9.68
CA ALA A 27 10.44 -12.69 8.93
C ALA A 27 10.74 -13.53 7.68
N VAL A 28 10.62 -14.87 7.77
CA VAL A 28 10.76 -15.77 6.61
C VAL A 28 9.60 -15.56 5.63
N HIS A 29 8.36 -15.48 6.12
CA HIS A 29 7.20 -15.22 5.28
C HIS A 29 7.30 -13.88 4.54
N SER A 30 7.88 -12.86 5.17
CA SER A 30 8.11 -11.55 4.57
C SER A 30 9.11 -11.54 3.40
N GLN A 31 9.83 -12.65 3.18
CA GLN A 31 10.69 -12.81 2.00
C GLN A 31 9.89 -13.25 0.75
N LEU A 32 8.71 -13.81 0.96
CA LEU A 32 7.86 -14.33 -0.11
C LEU A 32 6.70 -13.39 -0.43
N GLU A 33 6.18 -12.71 0.58
CA GLU A 33 5.04 -11.80 0.52
C GLU A 33 5.29 -10.58 1.41
N TYR A 34 4.34 -9.64 1.44
CA TYR A 34 4.40 -8.41 2.25
C TYR A 34 3.45 -8.45 3.48
N PRO A 35 3.50 -9.46 4.37
CA PRO A 35 2.55 -9.59 5.47
C PRO A 35 2.60 -8.41 6.44
N LEU A 36 3.75 -7.78 6.64
CA LEU A 36 3.92 -6.65 7.54
C LEU A 36 3.29 -5.34 7.03
N TRP A 37 2.81 -5.29 5.80
CA TRP A 37 2.00 -4.18 5.29
C TRP A 37 0.59 -4.17 5.88
N TYR A 38 0.13 -5.30 6.39
CA TYR A 38 -1.18 -5.42 7.00
C TYR A 38 -1.09 -5.24 8.51
N ALA A 39 -1.88 -4.31 9.06
CA ALA A 39 -1.88 -4.00 10.49
C ALA A 39 -2.14 -5.22 11.38
N TYR A 40 -2.96 -6.17 10.93
CA TYR A 40 -3.27 -7.40 11.67
C TYR A 40 -2.10 -8.39 11.75
N PHE A 41 -1.06 -8.27 10.92
CA PHE A 41 0.22 -8.96 11.09
C PHE A 41 1.26 -8.10 11.78
N LEU A 42 1.31 -6.80 11.45
CA LEU A 42 2.31 -5.89 11.99
C LEU A 42 2.18 -5.73 13.52
N LEU A 43 0.96 -5.50 14.02
CA LEU A 43 0.73 -5.24 15.45
C LEU A 43 1.06 -6.45 16.32
N PRO A 44 0.58 -7.69 16.05
CA PRO A 44 0.99 -8.87 16.80
C PRO A 44 2.50 -9.13 16.71
N THR A 45 3.11 -8.94 15.55
CA THR A 45 4.56 -9.12 15.37
C THR A 45 5.36 -8.14 16.21
N ALA A 46 4.98 -6.87 16.23
CA ALA A 46 5.62 -5.84 17.04
C ALA A 46 5.50 -6.15 18.55
N PHE A 47 4.32 -6.62 18.99
CA PHE A 47 4.10 -7.05 20.36
C PHE A 47 4.99 -8.23 20.75
N VAL A 48 5.02 -9.28 19.94
CA VAL A 48 5.83 -10.48 20.18
C VAL A 48 7.32 -10.16 20.10
N PHE A 49 7.74 -9.28 19.20
CA PHE A 49 9.12 -8.78 19.17
C PHE A 49 9.49 -8.04 20.45
N GLY A 50 8.58 -7.20 20.99
CA GLY A 50 8.75 -6.56 22.28
C GLY A 50 8.93 -7.56 23.42
N LEU A 51 8.18 -8.67 23.41
CA LEU A 51 8.36 -9.76 24.38
C LEU A 51 9.75 -10.42 24.28
N CYS A 52 10.30 -10.59 23.08
CA CYS A 52 11.67 -11.08 22.89
C CYS A 52 12.71 -10.17 23.53
N LEU A 53 12.47 -8.85 23.52
CA LEU A 53 13.39 -7.84 24.04
C LEU A 53 13.23 -7.61 25.55
N SER A 54 12.06 -7.88 26.13
CA SER A 54 11.71 -7.53 27.52
C SER A 54 12.44 -8.33 28.60
N GLY A 55 13.24 -9.28 28.26
CA GLY A 55 13.73 -10.31 29.14
C GLY A 55 15.12 -10.12 29.69
N GLY A 56 15.36 -9.13 30.51
CA GLY A 56 16.64 -8.95 31.19
C GLY A 56 16.59 -8.43 32.63
N GLY A 57 15.46 -8.51 33.34
CA GLY A 57 15.24 -7.70 34.52
C GLY A 57 14.78 -8.34 35.83
N SER A 58 14.77 -9.65 36.00
CA SER A 58 14.45 -10.26 37.31
C SER A 58 15.34 -11.45 37.62
N GLY A 59 16.58 -11.15 37.89
CA GLY A 59 17.52 -12.06 38.53
C GLY A 59 18.21 -11.30 39.65
N THR A 60 17.78 -11.51 40.90
CA THR A 60 18.59 -11.29 42.10
C THR A 60 19.75 -12.28 42.09
N GLY A 61 20.84 -11.94 41.43
CA GLY A 61 22.02 -12.75 41.35
C GLY A 61 23.16 -11.93 40.77
N SER A 62 24.09 -11.54 41.62
CA SER A 62 25.37 -10.94 41.31
C SER A 62 26.14 -11.82 40.33
N SER A 63 26.21 -11.44 39.08
CA SER A 63 27.26 -11.88 38.17
C SER A 63 27.50 -10.71 37.19
N GLU A 64 28.74 -10.18 37.31
CA GLU A 64 29.30 -9.20 36.37
C GLU A 64 29.37 -9.78 34.96
N SER A 65 28.29 -9.62 34.24
CA SER A 65 28.32 -9.73 32.79
C SER A 65 28.40 -8.35 32.22
N THR A 66 29.54 -8.01 31.65
CA THR A 66 29.80 -6.79 30.88
C THR A 66 28.98 -6.78 29.55
N ALA A 67 27.71 -7.03 29.64
CA ALA A 67 26.77 -6.80 28.55
C ALA A 67 26.41 -5.32 28.61
N VAL A 68 26.74 -4.59 27.55
CA VAL A 68 26.28 -3.20 27.33
C VAL A 68 24.76 -3.21 27.44
N ARG A 69 24.25 -2.95 28.65
CA ARG A 69 22.82 -2.69 28.87
C ARG A 69 22.52 -1.34 28.27
N VAL A 70 22.01 -1.34 27.05
CA VAL A 70 21.36 -0.15 26.52
C VAL A 70 20.11 0.06 27.41
N ARG A 71 20.28 0.82 28.50
CA ARG A 71 19.17 1.30 29.31
C ARG A 71 18.48 2.41 28.51
N PHE A 72 17.59 2.04 27.62
CA PHE A 72 16.60 3.00 27.15
C PHE A 72 15.78 3.40 28.37
N GLY A 73 15.97 4.63 28.84
CA GLY A 73 15.13 5.17 29.89
C GLY A 73 13.65 5.08 29.47
N ALA A 74 12.73 4.88 30.40
CA ALA A 74 11.30 4.79 30.08
C ALA A 74 10.78 6.01 29.30
N ARG A 75 11.37 7.18 29.49
CA ARG A 75 10.96 8.44 28.84
C ARG A 75 11.00 8.40 27.31
N PRO A 76 12.13 8.04 26.62
CA PRO A 76 12.13 7.97 25.16
C PRO A 76 11.17 6.92 24.61
N LEU A 77 10.95 5.80 25.33
CA LEU A 77 9.98 4.80 24.91
C LEU A 77 8.54 5.31 24.98
N VAL A 78 8.20 6.02 26.07
CA VAL A 78 6.88 6.66 26.21
C VAL A 78 6.67 7.73 25.14
N LEU A 79 7.67 8.56 24.88
CA LEU A 79 7.60 9.57 23.81
C LEU A 79 7.40 8.93 22.44
N ALA A 80 8.16 7.87 22.12
CA ALA A 80 8.01 7.14 20.86
C ALA A 80 6.60 6.53 20.72
N SER A 81 6.08 5.94 21.81
CA SER A 81 4.72 5.38 21.81
C SER A 81 3.65 6.47 21.62
N MET A 82 3.79 7.62 22.27
CA MET A 82 2.88 8.76 22.09
C MET A 82 2.92 9.29 20.66
N LEU A 83 4.10 9.42 20.06
CA LEU A 83 4.25 9.84 18.67
C LEU A 83 3.62 8.83 17.69
N MET A 84 3.78 7.53 17.96
CA MET A 84 3.14 6.51 17.14
C MET A 84 1.60 6.54 17.24
N ILE A 85 1.06 6.73 18.45
CA ILE A 85 -0.39 6.85 18.66
C ILE A 85 -0.90 8.10 17.96
N ALA A 86 -0.24 9.25 18.14
CA ALA A 86 -0.63 10.50 17.49
C ALA A 86 -0.53 10.40 15.94
N GLY A 87 0.55 9.80 15.43
CA GLY A 87 0.72 9.56 14.00
C GLY A 87 -0.33 8.62 13.42
N GLY A 88 -0.66 7.54 14.14
CA GLY A 88 -1.73 6.62 13.76
C GLY A 88 -3.11 7.30 13.74
N ALA A 89 -3.43 8.08 14.77
CA ALA A 89 -4.68 8.84 14.82
C ALA A 89 -4.77 9.83 13.66
N LEU A 90 -3.69 10.59 13.40
CA LEU A 90 -3.62 11.52 12.28
C LEU A 90 -3.80 10.81 10.93
N SER A 91 -3.15 9.67 10.75
CA SER A 91 -3.28 8.85 9.54
C SER A 91 -4.73 8.36 9.32
N ILE A 92 -5.40 7.93 10.38
CA ILE A 92 -6.82 7.52 10.32
C ILE A 92 -7.72 8.70 9.94
N LEU A 93 -7.51 9.85 10.54
CA LEU A 93 -8.30 11.07 10.23
C LEU A 93 -8.07 11.52 8.78
N ASP A 94 -6.83 11.47 8.31
CA ASP A 94 -6.50 11.83 6.93
C ASP A 94 -7.07 10.82 5.92
N TYR A 95 -7.09 9.53 6.28
CA TYR A 95 -7.66 8.46 5.45
C TYR A 95 -9.17 8.61 5.23
N GLN A 96 -9.91 9.20 6.17
CA GLN A 96 -11.35 9.42 6.01
C GLN A 96 -11.69 10.27 4.77
N ARG A 97 -10.81 11.19 4.37
CA ARG A 97 -10.98 11.98 3.15
C ARG A 97 -11.05 11.12 1.89
N VAL A 98 -10.30 10.02 1.90
CA VAL A 98 -10.22 9.10 0.75
C VAL A 98 -11.31 8.03 0.82
N VAL A 99 -11.64 7.55 2.02
CA VAL A 99 -12.75 6.60 2.23
C VAL A 99 -14.05 7.15 1.64
N ALA A 100 -14.34 8.43 1.82
CA ALA A 100 -15.54 9.07 1.29
C ALA A 100 -15.66 8.97 -0.25
N ILE A 101 -14.57 8.75 -0.99
CA ILE A 101 -14.60 8.58 -2.44
C ILE A 101 -15.24 7.22 -2.80
N PHE A 102 -14.81 6.15 -2.12
CA PHE A 102 -15.15 4.77 -2.47
C PHE A 102 -16.34 4.21 -1.66
N SER A 103 -16.57 4.75 -0.48
CA SER A 103 -17.66 4.38 0.42
C SER A 103 -18.36 5.63 0.96
N PRO A 104 -19.10 6.35 0.11
CA PRO A 104 -19.75 7.59 0.50
C PRO A 104 -20.86 7.35 1.54
N PRO A 105 -21.06 8.26 2.51
CA PRO A 105 -22.28 8.28 3.32
C PRO A 105 -23.51 8.67 2.47
N ASP A 106 -24.71 8.43 2.99
CA ASP A 106 -25.97 8.65 2.27
C ASP A 106 -26.14 10.08 1.72
N GLU A 107 -25.63 11.08 2.44
CA GLU A 107 -25.69 12.50 2.06
C GLU A 107 -24.33 13.04 1.59
N ALA A 108 -23.57 12.25 0.87
CA ALA A 108 -22.23 12.65 0.42
C ALA A 108 -22.31 13.71 -0.68
N PRO A 109 -21.37 14.67 -0.73
CA PRO A 109 -21.23 15.59 -1.84
C PRO A 109 -20.90 14.86 -3.16
N PRO A 110 -21.03 15.55 -4.32
CA PRO A 110 -20.72 14.99 -5.62
C PRO A 110 -19.31 14.37 -5.68
N LEU A 111 -19.13 13.35 -6.51
CA LEU A 111 -17.86 12.61 -6.62
C LEU A 111 -16.65 13.51 -6.87
N ALA A 112 -16.82 14.53 -7.73
CA ALA A 112 -15.74 15.47 -8.05
C ALA A 112 -15.24 16.24 -6.82
N GLU A 113 -16.14 16.65 -5.92
CA GLU A 113 -15.77 17.35 -4.69
C GLU A 113 -15.06 16.39 -3.70
N ARG A 114 -15.52 15.15 -3.61
CA ARG A 114 -14.89 14.11 -2.77
C ARG A 114 -13.49 13.78 -3.26
N ILE A 115 -13.29 13.70 -4.58
CA ILE A 115 -11.97 13.51 -5.19
C ILE A 115 -11.07 14.70 -4.87
N ALA A 116 -11.55 15.94 -5.06
CA ALA A 116 -10.78 17.15 -4.76
C ALA A 116 -10.37 17.24 -3.29
N GLU A 117 -11.26 16.83 -2.36
CA GLU A 117 -10.90 16.77 -0.94
C GLU A 117 -9.92 15.61 -0.64
N GLY A 118 -10.09 14.46 -1.27
CA GLY A 118 -9.17 13.34 -1.15
C GLY A 118 -7.76 13.65 -1.67
N GLN A 119 -7.63 14.47 -2.71
CA GLN A 119 -6.34 14.95 -3.23
C GLN A 119 -5.58 15.84 -2.25
N ARG A 120 -6.25 16.42 -1.24
CA ARG A 120 -5.63 17.17 -0.14
C ARG A 120 -5.11 16.28 0.98
N SER A 121 -5.30 14.97 0.91
CA SER A 121 -4.76 14.03 1.89
C SER A 121 -3.22 14.08 1.87
N TRP A 122 -2.61 14.04 3.04
CA TRP A 122 -1.15 14.07 3.17
C TRP A 122 -0.50 12.72 2.85
N PHE A 123 -1.19 11.63 3.20
CA PHE A 123 -0.65 10.28 3.08
C PHE A 123 -1.31 9.47 1.95
N PHE A 124 -2.57 9.76 1.61
CA PHE A 124 -3.41 8.91 0.76
C PHE A 124 -3.91 9.59 -0.51
N ALA A 125 -3.38 10.78 -0.86
CA ALA A 125 -3.77 11.52 -2.07
C ALA A 125 -3.66 10.68 -3.36
N HIS A 126 -2.80 9.69 -3.41
CA HIS A 126 -2.64 8.80 -4.57
C HIS A 126 -3.91 8.01 -4.89
N HIS A 127 -4.71 7.60 -3.89
CA HIS A 127 -6.00 6.96 -4.12
C HIS A 127 -7.01 7.91 -4.76
N ALA A 128 -7.03 9.19 -4.34
CA ALA A 128 -7.89 10.19 -4.94
C ALA A 128 -7.45 10.52 -6.38
N ASN A 129 -6.14 10.57 -6.65
CA ASN A 129 -5.62 10.72 -8.01
C ASN A 129 -5.94 9.50 -8.88
N TYR A 130 -5.90 8.28 -8.34
CA TYR A 130 -6.38 7.10 -9.05
C TYR A 130 -7.87 7.22 -9.42
N ALA A 131 -8.72 7.65 -8.48
CA ALA A 131 -10.13 7.88 -8.75
C ALA A 131 -10.31 8.99 -9.82
N ALA A 132 -9.59 10.12 -9.72
CA ALA A 132 -9.62 11.18 -10.72
C ALA A 132 -9.23 10.66 -12.11
N ALA A 133 -8.18 9.85 -12.19
CA ALA A 133 -7.68 9.29 -13.44
C ALA A 133 -8.65 8.29 -14.09
N THR A 134 -9.45 7.58 -13.28
CA THR A 134 -10.31 6.48 -13.77
C THR A 134 -11.79 6.81 -13.86
N THR A 135 -12.23 7.98 -13.36
CA THR A 135 -13.66 8.35 -13.33
C THR A 135 -14.00 9.69 -14.00
N ASN A 136 -13.02 10.56 -14.24
CA ASN A 136 -13.26 11.82 -14.92
C ASN A 136 -13.37 11.64 -16.45
N GLU A 137 -14.29 12.37 -17.06
CA GLU A 137 -14.47 12.40 -18.51
C GLU A 137 -13.61 13.48 -19.19
N SER A 138 -13.08 14.45 -18.41
CA SER A 138 -12.27 15.55 -18.94
C SER A 138 -10.80 15.17 -19.02
N VAL A 139 -10.23 15.18 -20.21
CA VAL A 139 -8.80 14.91 -20.47
C VAL A 139 -7.89 15.88 -19.72
N ALA A 140 -8.28 17.17 -19.64
CA ALA A 140 -7.48 18.19 -18.97
C ALA A 140 -7.29 17.91 -17.47
N ASP A 141 -8.31 17.30 -16.83
CA ASP A 141 -8.31 17.01 -15.41
C ASP A 141 -7.68 15.63 -15.09
N THR A 142 -7.70 14.70 -16.05
CA THR A 142 -7.19 13.35 -15.87
C THR A 142 -5.68 13.23 -16.08
N LEU A 143 -5.10 13.89 -17.07
CA LEU A 143 -3.67 13.77 -17.38
C LEU A 143 -2.74 14.08 -16.19
N PRO A 144 -2.95 15.13 -15.39
CA PRO A 144 -2.16 15.38 -14.20
C PRO A 144 -2.30 14.28 -13.14
N ALA A 145 -3.49 13.69 -13.02
CA ALA A 145 -3.75 12.61 -12.05
C ALA A 145 -2.99 11.32 -12.40
N PHE A 146 -2.85 10.98 -13.70
CA PHE A 146 -2.04 9.85 -14.14
C PHE A 146 -0.58 10.00 -13.74
N ALA A 147 -0.02 11.20 -13.79
CA ALA A 147 1.37 11.44 -13.39
C ALA A 147 1.66 11.03 -11.93
N ILE A 148 0.64 11.03 -11.08
CA ILE A 148 0.76 10.63 -9.67
C ILE A 148 0.32 9.18 -9.48
N ALA A 149 -0.85 8.81 -10.00
CA ALA A 149 -1.46 7.49 -9.76
C ALA A 149 -0.56 6.32 -10.24
N THR A 150 0.08 6.45 -11.40
CA THR A 150 0.94 5.41 -11.99
C THR A 150 2.18 5.06 -11.16
N HIS A 151 2.59 5.92 -10.22
CA HIS A 151 3.71 5.62 -9.32
C HIS A 151 3.33 4.69 -8.16
N TYR A 152 2.04 4.58 -7.85
CA TYR A 152 1.56 3.82 -6.69
C TYR A 152 0.85 2.53 -7.09
N LEU A 153 0.05 2.59 -8.15
CA LEU A 153 -0.70 1.45 -8.64
C LEU A 153 -0.74 1.52 -10.18
N LEU A 154 -0.37 0.43 -10.82
CA LEU A 154 -0.51 0.26 -12.26
C LEU A 154 -1.29 -1.03 -12.50
N ASP A 155 -2.60 -0.88 -12.64
CA ASP A 155 -3.51 -1.98 -12.94
C ASP A 155 -4.14 -1.82 -14.33
N THR A 156 -4.87 -2.84 -14.74
CA THR A 156 -5.55 -2.90 -16.04
C THR A 156 -6.49 -1.72 -16.27
N ARG A 157 -7.27 -1.36 -15.26
CA ARG A 157 -8.24 -0.25 -15.33
C ARG A 157 -7.55 1.09 -15.52
N LEU A 158 -6.48 1.37 -14.78
CA LEU A 158 -5.71 2.59 -14.91
C LEU A 158 -5.03 2.68 -16.27
N MET A 159 -4.48 1.56 -16.78
CA MET A 159 -3.84 1.52 -18.10
C MET A 159 -4.84 1.78 -19.23
N MET A 160 -6.04 1.21 -19.19
CA MET A 160 -7.09 1.47 -20.17
C MET A 160 -7.48 2.94 -20.18
N ALA A 161 -7.78 3.52 -19.01
CA ALA A 161 -8.12 4.93 -18.87
C ALA A 161 -6.99 5.84 -19.35
N TRP A 162 -5.74 5.49 -19.05
CA TRP A 162 -4.57 6.26 -19.47
C TRP A 162 -4.37 6.23 -21.00
N ALA A 163 -4.48 5.06 -21.62
CA ALA A 163 -4.40 4.93 -23.07
C ALA A 163 -5.48 5.74 -23.77
N THR A 164 -6.73 5.70 -23.27
CA THR A 164 -7.84 6.49 -23.80
C THR A 164 -7.58 8.00 -23.65
N ALA A 165 -7.19 8.46 -22.46
CA ALA A 165 -6.91 9.87 -22.21
C ALA A 165 -5.75 10.42 -23.08
N LEU A 166 -4.71 9.61 -23.34
CA LEU A 166 -3.63 9.99 -24.25
C LEU A 166 -4.11 10.10 -25.69
N ASN A 167 -4.95 9.17 -26.14
CA ASN A 167 -5.56 9.24 -27.48
C ASN A 167 -6.40 10.50 -27.64
N ASP A 168 -7.25 10.80 -26.67
CA ASP A 168 -8.13 11.97 -26.69
C ASP A 168 -7.35 13.30 -26.61
N ALA A 169 -6.18 13.27 -25.98
CA ALA A 169 -5.21 14.37 -25.99
C ALA A 169 -4.45 14.51 -27.32
N GLY A 170 -4.63 13.59 -28.28
CA GLY A 170 -3.91 13.55 -29.54
C GLY A 170 -2.54 12.89 -29.50
N ASP A 171 -2.14 12.32 -28.36
CA ASP A 171 -0.88 11.59 -28.21
C ASP A 171 -1.06 10.10 -28.53
N VAL A 172 -1.40 9.84 -29.79
CA VAL A 172 -1.77 8.51 -30.28
C VAL A 172 -0.61 7.52 -30.14
N GLU A 173 0.62 7.97 -30.29
CA GLU A 173 1.80 7.09 -30.19
C GLU A 173 1.98 6.52 -28.78
N ARG A 174 1.85 7.39 -27.76
CA ARG A 174 1.89 6.91 -26.37
C ARG A 174 0.66 6.08 -26.03
N ALA A 175 -0.52 6.44 -26.53
CA ALA A 175 -1.73 5.66 -26.36
C ALA A 175 -1.56 4.21 -26.86
N ARG A 176 -1.04 4.06 -28.09
CA ARG A 176 -0.72 2.74 -28.68
C ARG A 176 0.30 1.96 -27.86
N HIS A 177 1.34 2.64 -27.40
CA HIS A 177 2.35 1.99 -26.56
C HIS A 177 1.75 1.43 -25.27
N ILE A 178 0.89 2.19 -24.59
CA ILE A 178 0.20 1.71 -23.37
C ILE A 178 -0.74 0.56 -23.70
N ALA A 179 -1.52 0.65 -24.79
CA ALA A 179 -2.39 -0.45 -25.23
C ALA A 179 -1.61 -1.73 -25.53
N GLN A 180 -0.43 -1.62 -26.18
CA GLN A 180 0.46 -2.76 -26.40
C GLN A 180 0.95 -3.39 -25.10
N ARG A 181 1.39 -2.56 -24.13
CA ARG A 181 1.77 -3.05 -22.79
C ARG A 181 0.60 -3.76 -22.08
N LEU A 182 -0.61 -3.20 -22.21
CA LEU A 182 -1.82 -3.80 -21.64
C LEU A 182 -2.10 -5.21 -22.22
N ARG A 183 -1.90 -5.42 -23.52
CA ARG A 183 -2.00 -6.76 -24.13
C ARG A 183 -1.02 -7.76 -23.54
N GLU A 184 0.17 -7.32 -23.17
CA GLU A 184 1.20 -8.19 -22.60
C GLU A 184 0.84 -8.67 -21.19
N PHE A 185 0.04 -7.92 -20.45
CA PHE A 185 -0.49 -8.32 -19.14
C PHE A 185 -1.41 -9.53 -19.21
N ARG A 186 -2.05 -9.79 -20.37
CA ARG A 186 -2.97 -10.92 -20.58
C ARG A 186 -4.03 -11.05 -19.49
N ASN A 187 -4.59 -9.93 -19.05
CA ASN A 187 -5.62 -9.88 -18.04
C ASN A 187 -6.99 -9.86 -18.73
N ASP A 188 -7.90 -10.73 -18.29
CA ASP A 188 -9.25 -10.85 -18.83
C ASP A 188 -10.07 -9.56 -18.69
N ASP A 189 -9.78 -8.72 -17.68
CA ASP A 189 -10.41 -7.42 -17.48
C ASP A 189 -10.14 -6.43 -18.65
N ALA A 190 -9.11 -6.70 -19.46
CA ALA A 190 -8.80 -5.89 -20.65
C ALA A 190 -9.55 -6.34 -21.91
N LEU A 191 -10.21 -7.49 -21.91
CA LEU A 191 -10.90 -8.02 -23.10
C LEU A 191 -11.92 -7.02 -23.69
N PRO A 192 -12.80 -6.37 -22.91
CA PRO A 192 -13.73 -5.39 -23.44
C PRO A 192 -13.08 -4.20 -24.13
N PHE A 193 -11.88 -3.80 -23.69
CA PHE A 193 -11.13 -2.72 -24.31
C PHE A 193 -10.63 -3.07 -25.72
N PHE A 194 -10.36 -4.34 -25.97
CA PHE A 194 -9.88 -4.84 -27.26
C PHE A 194 -10.97 -5.47 -28.13
N GLU A 195 -12.21 -5.58 -27.64
CA GLU A 195 -13.34 -6.13 -28.40
C GLU A 195 -13.52 -5.46 -29.80
N PRO A 196 -13.36 -4.12 -29.95
CA PRO A 196 -13.45 -3.48 -31.28
C PRO A 196 -12.38 -3.94 -32.28
N CYS A 197 -11.31 -4.58 -31.80
CA CYS A 197 -10.23 -5.09 -32.66
C CYS A 197 -10.54 -6.44 -33.31
N ASP A 198 -11.50 -7.16 -32.76
CA ASP A 198 -11.93 -8.48 -33.24
C ASP A 198 -13.08 -8.36 -34.28
N GLU A 199 -13.68 -7.17 -34.40
CA GLU A 199 -14.74 -6.92 -35.37
C GLU A 199 -14.16 -6.82 -36.79
N PRO A 200 -14.82 -7.44 -37.80
CA PRO A 200 -14.37 -7.31 -39.17
C PRO A 200 -14.48 -5.84 -39.62
N VAL A 201 -13.39 -5.31 -40.14
CA VAL A 201 -13.32 -3.93 -40.67
C VAL A 201 -14.35 -3.77 -41.80
N GLN A 202 -15.52 -3.20 -41.47
CA GLN A 202 -16.63 -3.03 -42.44
C GLN A 202 -16.65 -1.66 -43.10
N SER A 203 -15.81 -0.72 -42.73
CA SER A 203 -15.83 0.64 -43.21
C SER A 203 -14.45 1.22 -43.48
N ALA A 204 -14.42 2.30 -44.26
CA ALA A 204 -13.21 3.08 -44.56
C ALA A 204 -12.71 3.91 -43.35
N GLU A 205 -13.21 3.65 -42.16
CA GLU A 205 -12.78 4.31 -40.93
C GLU A 205 -11.41 3.78 -40.45
N PRO A 206 -10.56 4.64 -39.93
CA PRO A 206 -9.26 4.21 -39.42
C PRO A 206 -9.47 3.29 -38.22
N LEU A 207 -8.65 2.24 -38.15
CA LEU A 207 -8.66 1.32 -36.99
C LEU A 207 -8.53 2.09 -35.68
N PRO A 208 -9.28 1.69 -34.64
CA PRO A 208 -9.12 2.24 -33.31
C PRO A 208 -7.65 2.17 -32.85
N PHE A 209 -7.18 3.15 -32.09
CA PHE A 209 -5.77 3.26 -31.71
C PHE A 209 -5.25 2.01 -30.97
N GLN A 210 -6.11 1.36 -30.17
CA GLN A 210 -5.76 0.15 -29.41
C GLN A 210 -5.59 -1.09 -30.30
N CYS A 211 -6.06 -1.05 -31.55
CA CYS A 211 -5.99 -2.16 -32.49
C CYS A 211 -4.75 -2.12 -33.39
N ALA A 212 -4.06 -0.98 -33.42
CA ALA A 212 -2.84 -0.85 -34.20
C ALA A 212 -1.72 -1.72 -33.61
N PRO A 213 -0.88 -2.36 -34.47
CA PRO A 213 0.25 -3.18 -34.04
C PRO A 213 1.35 -2.37 -33.36
#